data_53e9f2374494c0cad563cc43683b92a6
#
_entry.id   53e9f2374494c0cad563cc43683b92a6
#
_cell.length_a   1.000
_cell.length_b   1.000
_cell.length_c   1.000
_cell.angle_alpha   90.00
_cell.angle_beta   90.00
_cell.angle_gamma   90.00
#
_symmetry.space_group_name_H-M   'P 1'
#
loop_
_entity.id
_entity.type
_entity.pdbx_description
1 polymer ?
#
loop_
_entity_poly.entity_id
_entity_poly.type
_entity_poly.pdbx_seq_one_letter_code
_entity_poly.pdbx_strand_id
1 'polypeptide(L)'
;MLEKELNHDLVALFKSAGWAYKIPDPSQESAITSSKRPFDGLAYFKNLGSFYFESKLDKHKLQAFSLNRVEDHQYENLLQLREMGAMTAVILGFWIPRKDYYFFVFDPLFLSKLKETRKSILGKELQWYKDNDYIIPARWKHPFTPSLLLEKRIDFLPEEKV
;
A
#
# COMPACT_ATOMS: atom_id res chain seq x y z
N MET A 1 11.51 -9.91 -8.27
CA MET A 1 11.22 -9.25 -6.97
C MET A 1 10.07 -9.96 -6.29
N LEU A 2 10.18 -10.15 -4.99
CA LEU A 2 9.13 -10.73 -4.16
C LEU A 2 8.47 -9.64 -3.31
N GLU A 3 7.26 -9.88 -2.79
CA GLU A 3 6.56 -8.92 -1.93
C GLU A 3 7.39 -8.53 -0.69
N LYS A 4 8.14 -9.47 -0.13
CA LYS A 4 9.04 -9.18 1.01
C LYS A 4 10.13 -8.16 0.65
N GLU A 5 10.58 -8.14 -0.61
CA GLU A 5 11.57 -7.16 -1.07
C GLU A 5 10.93 -5.79 -1.26
N LEU A 6 9.69 -5.75 -1.74
CA LEU A 6 8.91 -4.52 -1.79
C LEU A 6 8.72 -3.94 -0.39
N ASN A 7 8.34 -4.78 0.59
CA ASN A 7 8.19 -4.35 1.98
C ASN A 7 9.50 -3.79 2.54
N HIS A 8 10.61 -4.45 2.26
CA HIS A 8 11.93 -3.97 2.67
C HIS A 8 12.25 -2.59 2.08
N ASP A 9 12.00 -2.41 0.80
CA ASP A 9 12.25 -1.15 0.10
C ASP A 9 11.33 -0.03 0.61
N LEU A 10 10.05 -0.33 0.87
CA LEU A 10 9.11 0.64 1.44
C LEU A 10 9.55 1.07 2.84
N VAL A 11 9.93 0.13 3.69
CA VAL A 11 10.42 0.44 5.03
C VAL A 11 11.68 1.31 4.96
N ALA A 12 12.61 1.00 4.06
CA ALA A 12 13.81 1.81 3.85
C ALA A 12 13.45 3.24 3.39
N LEU A 13 12.50 3.36 2.46
CA LEU A 13 12.01 4.66 1.98
C LEU A 13 11.40 5.47 3.13
N PHE A 14 10.55 4.85 3.95
CA PHE A 14 9.89 5.52 5.07
C PHE A 14 10.87 5.88 6.18
N LYS A 15 11.90 5.06 6.41
CA LYS A 15 12.98 5.38 7.36
C LYS A 15 13.75 6.63 6.96
N SER A 16 13.85 6.94 5.66
CA SER A 16 14.52 8.15 5.20
C SER A 16 13.81 9.44 5.65
N ALA A 17 12.53 9.34 6.01
CA ALA A 17 11.70 10.48 6.40
C ALA A 17 11.20 10.42 7.85
N GLY A 18 11.46 9.34 8.56
CA GLY A 18 10.99 9.14 9.93
C GLY A 18 11.48 7.82 10.50
N TRP A 19 10.60 7.15 11.24
CA TRP A 19 10.85 5.83 11.78
C TRP A 19 9.93 4.84 11.08
N ALA A 20 10.42 3.63 10.79
CA ALA A 20 9.60 2.60 10.17
C ALA A 20 10.03 1.20 10.61
N TYR A 21 9.09 0.28 10.59
CA TYR A 21 9.29 -1.10 11.03
C TYR A 21 8.43 -2.05 10.19
N LYS A 22 9.06 -3.12 9.73
CA LYS A 22 8.35 -4.23 9.08
C LYS A 22 7.89 -5.22 10.15
N ILE A 23 6.61 -5.60 10.14
CA ILE A 23 6.12 -6.64 11.04
C ILE A 23 6.63 -7.99 10.53
N PRO A 24 7.36 -8.77 11.38
CA PRO A 24 7.89 -10.06 10.96
C PRO A 24 6.78 -11.04 10.58
N ASP A 25 7.06 -11.93 9.63
CA ASP A 25 6.21 -13.07 9.37
C ASP A 25 6.14 -13.95 10.62
N PRO A 26 4.98 -14.56 10.93
CA PRO A 26 4.92 -15.56 11.99
C PRO A 26 5.95 -16.64 11.70
N SER A 27 6.90 -16.87 12.62
CA SER A 27 7.89 -17.92 12.44
C SER A 27 7.20 -19.28 12.55
N GLN A 28 7.72 -20.29 11.83
CA GLN A 28 7.21 -21.65 11.92
C GLN A 28 7.33 -22.24 13.34
N GLU A 29 8.25 -21.71 14.15
CA GLU A 29 8.47 -22.09 15.54
C GLU A 29 7.36 -21.58 16.47
N SER A 30 6.62 -20.57 16.06
CA SER A 30 5.49 -20.04 16.83
C SER A 30 4.14 -20.55 16.33
N ALA A 31 4.09 -21.77 15.82
CA ALA A 31 2.85 -22.41 15.36
C ALA A 31 1.74 -22.49 16.43
N ILE A 32 2.08 -22.26 17.70
CA ILE A 32 1.14 -22.22 18.82
C ILE A 32 0.41 -20.86 18.88
N THR A 33 0.95 -19.81 18.28
CA THR A 33 0.34 -18.48 18.19
C THR A 33 0.20 -18.11 16.71
N SER A 34 -0.73 -18.78 16.03
CA SER A 34 -1.01 -18.56 14.61
C SER A 34 -1.83 -17.28 14.37
N SER A 35 -1.50 -16.17 15.04
CA SER A 35 -2.09 -14.90 14.69
C SER A 35 -1.50 -14.39 13.38
N LYS A 36 -2.34 -14.28 12.36
CA LYS A 36 -1.96 -13.67 11.09
C LYS A 36 -1.49 -12.24 11.35
N ARG A 37 -0.50 -11.78 10.58
CA ARG A 37 -0.08 -10.38 10.65
C ARG A 37 -1.27 -9.46 10.39
N PRO A 38 -1.48 -8.43 11.22
CA PRO A 38 -2.58 -7.48 11.01
C PRO A 38 -2.37 -6.63 9.75
N PHE A 39 -1.12 -6.33 9.41
CA PHE A 39 -0.68 -5.58 8.24
C PHE A 39 0.84 -5.76 8.09
N ASP A 40 1.43 -5.26 7.01
CA ASP A 40 2.85 -5.51 6.70
C ASP A 40 3.83 -4.64 7.47
N GLY A 41 3.50 -3.39 7.72
CA GLY A 41 4.43 -2.48 8.37
C GLY A 41 3.80 -1.24 8.93
N LEU A 42 4.60 -0.51 9.68
CA LEU A 42 4.21 0.76 10.30
C LEU A 42 5.35 1.76 10.23
N ALA A 43 4.99 3.03 10.23
CA ALA A 43 5.93 4.13 10.27
C ALA A 43 5.40 5.25 11.16
N TYR A 44 6.31 6.11 11.60
CA TYR A 44 5.96 7.34 12.28
C TYR A 44 6.69 8.49 11.60
N PHE A 45 5.92 9.48 11.16
CA PHE A 45 6.44 10.68 10.51
C PHE A 45 6.23 11.90 11.39
N LYS A 46 7.28 12.68 11.59
CA LYS A 46 7.19 13.93 12.32
C LYS A 46 6.12 14.83 11.68
N ASN A 47 5.22 15.39 12.49
CA ASN A 47 4.11 16.26 12.10
C ASN A 47 2.94 15.57 11.37
N LEU A 48 3.05 14.30 11.00
CA LEU A 48 1.95 13.54 10.39
C LEU A 48 1.45 12.39 11.27
N GLY A 49 2.29 11.88 12.18
CA GLY A 49 1.91 10.82 13.09
C GLY A 49 2.17 9.41 12.56
N SER A 50 1.40 8.46 13.06
CA SER A 50 1.57 7.05 12.73
C SER A 50 0.92 6.69 11.40
N PHE A 51 1.60 5.80 10.69
CA PHE A 51 1.19 5.30 9.37
C PHE A 51 1.31 3.77 9.35
N TYR A 52 0.24 3.09 8.95
CA TYR A 52 0.18 1.63 8.89
C TYR A 52 -0.19 1.20 7.49
N PHE A 53 0.47 0.17 6.98
CA PHE A 53 0.26 -0.23 5.59
C PHE A 53 0.29 -1.73 5.37
N GLU A 54 -0.50 -2.17 4.39
CA GLU A 54 -0.43 -3.47 3.75
C GLU A 54 0.10 -3.27 2.34
N SER A 55 1.03 -4.12 1.89
CA SER A 55 1.58 -4.01 0.54
C SER A 55 1.30 -5.25 -0.30
N LYS A 56 1.09 -5.04 -1.58
CA LYS A 56 0.95 -6.08 -2.60
C LYS A 56 1.84 -5.75 -3.78
N LEU A 57 2.36 -6.77 -4.44
CA LEU A 57 3.25 -6.59 -5.58
C LEU A 57 2.62 -7.20 -6.83
N ASP A 58 2.58 -6.43 -7.90
CA ASP A 58 2.32 -6.93 -9.23
C ASP A 58 3.57 -6.79 -10.10
N LYS A 59 3.70 -7.70 -11.07
CA LYS A 59 4.85 -7.77 -11.97
C LYS A 59 4.38 -7.60 -13.40
N HIS A 60 5.31 -7.14 -14.24
CA HIS A 60 5.13 -6.98 -15.68
C HIS A 60 4.24 -5.78 -16.03
N LYS A 61 3.07 -5.99 -16.61
CA LYS A 61 2.18 -4.91 -17.05
C LYS A 61 1.05 -4.67 -16.05
N LEU A 62 0.44 -3.50 -16.14
CA LEU A 62 -0.73 -3.17 -15.33
C LEU A 62 -1.89 -4.11 -15.68
N GLN A 63 -2.24 -4.95 -14.71
CA GLN A 63 -3.36 -5.88 -14.82
C GLN A 63 -4.40 -5.52 -13.74
N ALA A 64 -5.58 -6.13 -13.83
CA ALA A 64 -6.59 -5.96 -12.81
C ALA A 64 -6.04 -6.37 -11.43
N PHE A 65 -6.27 -5.52 -10.43
CA PHE A 65 -5.92 -5.79 -9.05
C PHE A 65 -7.13 -6.34 -8.32
N SER A 66 -7.07 -7.61 -7.90
CA SER A 66 -8.15 -8.25 -7.15
C SER A 66 -8.22 -7.69 -5.73
N LEU A 67 -9.41 -7.21 -5.34
CA LEU A 67 -9.63 -6.67 -4.01
C LEU A 67 -9.57 -7.74 -2.91
N ASN A 68 -9.70 -9.01 -3.28
CA ASN A 68 -9.55 -10.15 -2.36
C ASN A 68 -8.08 -10.47 -2.03
N ARG A 69 -7.12 -9.87 -2.71
CA ARG A 69 -5.69 -10.04 -2.36
C ARG A 69 -5.36 -9.41 -1.01
N VAL A 70 -6.12 -8.40 -0.60
CA VAL A 70 -6.09 -7.91 0.78
C VAL A 70 -7.12 -8.72 1.55
N GLU A 71 -6.68 -9.45 2.57
CA GLU A 71 -7.55 -10.31 3.35
C GLU A 71 -8.48 -9.51 4.26
N ASP A 72 -9.63 -10.09 4.64
CA ASP A 72 -10.63 -9.38 5.45
C ASP A 72 -10.06 -8.87 6.77
N HIS A 73 -9.23 -9.67 7.46
CA HIS A 73 -8.63 -9.23 8.73
C HIS A 73 -7.66 -8.05 8.53
N GLN A 74 -7.01 -7.94 7.37
CA GLN A 74 -6.13 -6.81 7.05
C GLN A 74 -6.95 -5.54 6.84
N TYR A 75 -8.06 -5.62 6.09
CA TYR A 75 -9.00 -4.50 5.96
C TYR A 75 -9.53 -4.07 7.34
N GLU A 76 -9.99 -5.01 8.15
CA GLU A 76 -10.55 -4.73 9.47
C GLU A 76 -9.55 -3.99 10.36
N ASN A 77 -8.30 -4.46 10.41
CA ASN A 77 -7.26 -3.84 11.22
C ASN A 77 -6.91 -2.43 10.74
N LEU A 78 -6.75 -2.25 9.43
CA LEU A 78 -6.45 -0.94 8.86
C LEU A 78 -7.59 0.05 9.06
N LEU A 79 -8.85 -0.40 8.89
CA LEU A 79 -10.02 0.46 9.10
C LEU A 79 -10.18 0.85 10.56
N GLN A 80 -9.90 -0.07 11.50
CA GLN A 80 -9.95 0.24 12.92
C GLN A 80 -8.91 1.30 13.30
N LEU A 81 -7.68 1.16 12.81
CA LEU A 81 -6.63 2.14 13.04
C LEU A 81 -6.96 3.50 12.41
N ARG A 82 -7.52 3.49 11.22
CA ARG A 82 -7.96 4.69 10.53
C ARG A 82 -9.04 5.44 11.33
N GLU A 83 -9.99 4.72 11.88
CA GLU A 83 -11.05 5.26 12.72
C GLU A 83 -10.50 5.90 14.00
N MET A 84 -9.40 5.36 14.52
CA MET A 84 -8.69 5.89 15.68
C MET A 84 -7.81 7.10 15.35
N GLY A 85 -7.76 7.53 14.10
CA GLY A 85 -7.03 8.72 13.68
C GLY A 85 -5.64 8.46 13.05
N ALA A 86 -5.23 7.21 12.91
CA ALA A 86 -3.99 6.89 12.23
C ALA A 86 -4.13 7.00 10.70
N MET A 87 -3.04 7.32 10.02
CA MET A 87 -2.98 7.19 8.58
C MET A 87 -2.81 5.72 8.22
N THR A 88 -3.56 5.25 7.23
CA THR A 88 -3.51 3.88 6.78
C THR A 88 -3.51 3.82 5.25
N ALA A 89 -2.91 2.77 4.70
CA ALA A 89 -2.89 2.59 3.25
C ALA A 89 -2.77 1.11 2.86
N VAL A 90 -3.29 0.80 1.68
CA VAL A 90 -2.91 -0.39 0.92
C VAL A 90 -1.99 0.10 -0.20
N ILE A 91 -0.79 -0.41 -0.23
CA ILE A 91 0.23 -0.01 -1.20
C ILE A 91 0.37 -1.11 -2.24
N LEU A 92 0.06 -0.77 -3.49
CA LEU A 92 0.22 -1.66 -4.62
C LEU A 92 1.47 -1.27 -5.40
N GLY A 93 2.51 -2.10 -5.29
CA GLY A 93 3.76 -1.90 -6.00
C GLY A 93 3.76 -2.57 -7.36
N PHE A 94 4.42 -1.93 -8.32
CA PHE A 94 4.66 -2.49 -9.65
C PHE A 94 6.16 -2.55 -9.93
N TRP A 95 6.60 -3.72 -10.33
CA TRP A 95 7.97 -3.93 -10.75
C TRP A 95 8.01 -4.53 -12.15
N ILE A 96 8.50 -3.73 -13.09
CA ILE A 96 8.74 -4.16 -14.47
C ILE A 96 10.26 -4.22 -14.63
N PRO A 97 10.86 -5.42 -14.83
CA PRO A 97 12.32 -5.55 -14.93
C PRO A 97 12.92 -4.57 -15.92
N ARG A 98 13.96 -3.83 -15.50
CA ARG A 98 14.72 -2.87 -16.29
C ARG A 98 13.91 -1.67 -16.81
N LYS A 99 12.66 -1.46 -16.34
CA LYS A 99 11.81 -0.35 -16.80
C LYS A 99 11.32 0.50 -15.65
N ASP A 100 10.26 0.06 -14.98
CA ASP A 100 9.54 0.83 -13.98
C ASP A 100 9.53 0.16 -12.62
N TYR A 101 9.65 0.97 -11.58
CA TYR A 101 9.49 0.53 -10.20
C TYR A 101 8.79 1.64 -9.43
N TYR A 102 7.49 1.44 -9.17
CA TYR A 102 6.65 2.46 -8.55
C TYR A 102 5.50 1.82 -7.76
N PHE A 103 4.80 2.63 -7.00
CA PHE A 103 3.64 2.15 -6.26
C PHE A 103 2.50 3.16 -6.23
N PHE A 104 1.28 2.62 -6.03
CA PHE A 104 0.06 3.36 -5.76
C PHE A 104 -0.27 3.27 -4.27
N VAL A 105 -0.84 4.34 -3.72
CA VAL A 105 -1.28 4.40 -2.31
C VAL A 105 -2.79 4.51 -2.29
N PHE A 106 -3.47 3.45 -1.85
CA PHE A 106 -4.94 3.42 -1.79
C PHE A 106 -5.45 3.60 -0.37
N ASP A 107 -6.54 4.36 -0.22
CA ASP A 107 -7.28 4.43 1.04
C ASP A 107 -7.95 3.07 1.30
N PRO A 108 -7.68 2.41 2.45
CA PRO A 108 -8.33 1.13 2.76
C PRO A 108 -9.85 1.22 2.82
N LEU A 109 -10.40 2.35 3.25
CA LEU A 109 -11.85 2.56 3.27
C LEU A 109 -12.44 2.56 1.87
N PHE A 110 -11.77 3.22 0.93
CA PHE A 110 -12.16 3.22 -0.46
C PHE A 110 -12.17 1.80 -1.04
N LEU A 111 -11.10 1.04 -0.84
CA LEU A 111 -11.01 -0.34 -1.32
C LEU A 111 -12.05 -1.26 -0.68
N SER A 112 -12.30 -1.11 0.62
CA SER A 112 -13.29 -1.89 1.34
C SER A 112 -14.71 -1.66 0.82
N LYS A 113 -15.07 -0.40 0.56
CA LYS A 113 -16.37 -0.04 -0.03
C LYS A 113 -16.48 -0.53 -1.47
N LEU A 114 -15.41 -0.40 -2.24
CA LEU A 114 -15.38 -0.84 -3.63
C LEU A 114 -15.59 -2.35 -3.72
N LYS A 115 -15.05 -3.11 -2.78
CA LYS A 115 -15.20 -4.57 -2.69
C LYS A 115 -16.66 -5.01 -2.52
N GLU A 116 -17.53 -4.17 -1.95
CA GLU A 116 -18.96 -4.48 -1.81
C GLU A 116 -19.68 -4.60 -3.16
N THR A 117 -19.18 -3.92 -4.19
CA THR A 117 -19.82 -3.85 -5.51
C THR A 117 -18.95 -4.37 -6.65
N ARG A 118 -17.65 -4.56 -6.42
CA ARG A 118 -16.69 -4.98 -7.45
C ARG A 118 -15.71 -6.01 -6.91
N LYS A 119 -15.12 -6.78 -7.82
CA LYS A 119 -14.09 -7.78 -7.48
C LYS A 119 -12.67 -7.25 -7.65
N SER A 120 -12.50 -6.23 -8.49
CA SER A 120 -11.16 -5.74 -8.84
C SER A 120 -11.17 -4.28 -9.28
N ILE A 121 -9.97 -3.69 -9.22
CA ILE A 121 -9.66 -2.46 -9.94
C ILE A 121 -9.11 -2.89 -11.30
N LEU A 122 -9.66 -2.35 -12.38
CA LEU A 122 -9.28 -2.77 -13.73
C LEU A 122 -7.91 -2.21 -14.13
N GLY A 123 -7.22 -2.94 -15.00
CA GLY A 123 -5.92 -2.49 -15.51
C GLY A 123 -5.97 -1.12 -16.18
N LYS A 124 -7.06 -0.81 -16.91
CA LYS A 124 -7.28 0.50 -17.52
C LYS A 124 -7.44 1.62 -16.49
N GLU A 125 -8.02 1.31 -15.33
CA GLU A 125 -8.17 2.27 -14.22
C GLU A 125 -6.80 2.53 -13.57
N LEU A 126 -6.01 1.48 -13.37
CA LEU A 126 -4.64 1.62 -12.87
C LEU A 126 -3.78 2.44 -13.84
N GLN A 127 -3.95 2.22 -15.15
CA GLN A 127 -3.25 3.00 -16.17
C GLN A 127 -3.66 4.48 -16.11
N TRP A 128 -4.95 4.77 -15.88
CA TRP A 128 -5.42 6.14 -15.72
C TRP A 128 -4.75 6.83 -14.52
N TYR A 129 -4.67 6.14 -13.36
CA TYR A 129 -3.98 6.68 -12.19
C TYR A 129 -2.51 6.99 -12.50
N LYS A 130 -1.85 6.08 -13.21
CA LYS A 130 -0.45 6.29 -13.62
C LYS A 130 -0.30 7.51 -14.54
N ASP A 131 -1.15 7.61 -15.56
CA ASP A 131 -1.10 8.69 -16.55
C ASP A 131 -1.44 10.05 -15.93
N ASN A 132 -2.15 10.08 -14.83
CA ASN A 132 -2.52 11.29 -14.11
C ASN A 132 -1.66 11.53 -12.86
N ASP A 133 -0.50 10.93 -12.81
CA ASP A 133 0.54 11.17 -11.79
C ASP A 133 0.17 10.74 -10.36
N TYR A 134 -0.60 9.65 -10.23
CA TYR A 134 -0.92 9.03 -8.94
C TYR A 134 0.05 7.88 -8.60
N ILE A 135 1.30 8.01 -8.99
CA ILE A 135 2.34 7.02 -8.65
C ILE A 135 3.43 7.67 -7.82
N ILE A 136 4.09 6.84 -7.03
CA ILE A 136 5.28 7.24 -6.27
C ILE A 136 6.42 6.30 -6.68
N PRO A 137 7.56 6.83 -7.17
CA PRO A 137 8.72 5.99 -7.46
C PRO A 137 9.20 5.29 -6.19
N ALA A 138 9.29 3.96 -6.22
CA ALA A 138 9.70 3.18 -5.06
C ALA A 138 11.19 3.38 -4.73
N ARG A 139 12.00 3.71 -5.74
CA ARG A 139 13.42 4.07 -5.57
C ARG A 139 13.56 5.58 -5.70
N TRP A 140 13.16 6.29 -4.68
CA TRP A 140 13.19 7.74 -4.66
C TRP A 140 14.63 8.25 -4.52
N LYS A 141 15.07 9.08 -5.44
CA LYS A 141 16.42 9.66 -5.44
C LYS A 141 16.55 10.93 -4.62
N HIS A 142 15.43 11.55 -4.27
CA HIS A 142 15.38 12.78 -3.47
C HIS A 142 14.86 12.48 -2.08
N PRO A 143 15.05 13.38 -1.09
CA PRO A 143 14.46 13.19 0.22
C PRO A 143 12.95 12.97 0.10
N PHE A 144 12.46 11.86 0.65
CA PHE A 144 11.05 11.51 0.64
C PHE A 144 10.27 12.43 1.59
N THR A 145 9.20 13.05 1.09
CA THR A 145 8.31 13.86 1.90
C THR A 145 7.04 13.08 2.22
N PRO A 146 6.74 12.78 3.50
CA PRO A 146 5.56 11.97 3.86
C PRO A 146 4.22 12.58 3.39
N SER A 147 4.14 13.90 3.24
CA SER A 147 2.97 14.58 2.67
C SER A 147 2.63 14.07 1.26
N LEU A 148 3.62 13.53 0.54
CA LEU A 148 3.41 12.93 -0.77
C LEU A 148 2.46 11.72 -0.72
N LEU A 149 2.48 10.95 0.38
CA LEU A 149 1.54 9.84 0.57
C LEU A 149 0.09 10.32 0.60
N LEU A 150 -0.17 11.44 1.26
CA LEU A 150 -1.51 12.03 1.32
C LEU A 150 -1.89 12.65 -0.03
N GLU A 151 -0.97 13.33 -0.69
CA GLU A 151 -1.18 13.98 -1.97
C GLU A 151 -1.52 12.96 -3.08
N LYS A 152 -0.85 11.80 -3.07
CA LYS A 152 -1.03 10.74 -4.07
C LYS A 152 -2.03 9.68 -3.64
N ARG A 153 -2.69 9.85 -2.49
CA ARG A 153 -3.63 8.86 -1.97
C ARG A 153 -4.86 8.75 -2.86
N ILE A 154 -5.18 7.53 -3.26
CA ILE A 154 -6.29 7.22 -4.14
C ILE A 154 -7.50 6.78 -3.30
N ASP A 155 -8.60 7.55 -3.38
CA ASP A 155 -9.86 7.33 -2.67
C ASP A 155 -11.09 7.45 -3.59
N PHE A 156 -10.87 7.38 -4.90
CA PHE A 156 -11.92 7.57 -5.92
C PHE A 156 -11.66 6.66 -7.13
N LEU A 157 -12.71 6.42 -7.92
CA LEU A 157 -12.59 5.79 -9.24
C LEU A 157 -12.31 6.85 -10.32
N PRO A 158 -11.56 6.52 -11.38
CA PRO A 158 -11.23 7.48 -12.44
C PRO A 158 -12.46 8.14 -13.08
N GLU A 159 -13.53 7.40 -13.26
CA GLU A 159 -14.79 7.89 -13.84
C GLU A 159 -15.45 9.00 -13.05
N GLU A 160 -15.15 9.10 -11.74
CA GLU A 160 -15.67 10.16 -10.87
C GLU A 160 -14.96 11.51 -11.10
N LYS A 161 -13.82 11.48 -11.80
CA LYS A 161 -12.97 12.66 -12.06
C LYS A 161 -13.05 13.17 -13.50
N VAL A 162 -13.78 12.46 -14.34
CA VAL A 162 -13.93 12.84 -15.77
C VAL A 162 -15.11 13.78 -15.98
#